data_1a8a3b25910d8ae3f18f8cfb208b9b80
#
_entry.id   1a8a3b25910d8ae3f18f8cfb208b9b80
#
_cell.length_a   1.000
_cell.length_b   1.000
_cell.length_c   1.000
_cell.angle_alpha   90.00
_cell.angle_beta   90.00
_cell.angle_gamma   90.00
#
_symmetry.space_group_name_H-M   'P 1'
#
loop_
_entity.id
_entity.type
_entity.pdbx_description
1 polymer ?
#
loop_
_entity_poly.entity_id
_entity_poly.type
_entity_poly.pdbx_seq_one_letter_code
_entity_poly.pdbx_strand_id
1 'polypeptide(L)'
;MRSGTNCIISSGRVHSWALGLLVDARLVKDHGWKCTAAIVLSITLRAAARCISISAACRDLAKAPSDQAVMTALDEGLPKTLLVLERRLNDALIDPLPKGMRRRAWNVAIDWHLQPYYGEPFQSRNELYYGKPKLGTAKFHAYASACIVEYGRRYTLVLTWVRRHESMVRVLRRMVARIREIGLKIRRLLLDRAFFNAAVVAFLQEERLPFVMPVVIRGRAPKKGTKPTGLRWIKRQPAGWYSHVMKHEKQPLKIPVCVGYRRHRNRKDGKQRHQKLLFAAWRVHGSPTEIRELYRLRFGIETSFRQMRQARIYTCTRNPRLRLFFLAVALILRNLWVWIHHSRLAEGSGETMTLHLELLRFKRMLDWIVREIVALFHDGSTPCAVRPP
;
A
#
# COMPACT_ATOMS: atom_id res chain seq x y z
N MET A 1 -27.51 -22.85 15.79
CA MET A 1 -27.66 -22.85 14.33
C MET A 1 -28.12 -21.49 13.90
N ARG A 2 -27.27 -20.62 13.36
CA ARG A 2 -27.70 -19.37 12.72
C ARG A 2 -28.00 -19.75 11.27
N SER A 3 -29.27 -19.60 10.87
CA SER A 3 -29.75 -19.78 9.51
C SER A 3 -28.82 -19.01 8.57
N GLY A 4 -28.15 -19.72 7.67
CA GLY A 4 -27.36 -19.12 6.61
C GLY A 4 -28.29 -18.34 5.68
N THR A 5 -28.50 -17.09 5.96
CA THR A 5 -29.03 -16.14 4.97
C THR A 5 -28.03 -16.13 3.82
N ASN A 6 -28.36 -16.80 2.72
CA ASN A 6 -27.63 -16.71 1.46
C ASN A 6 -27.51 -15.25 1.06
N CYS A 7 -26.46 -14.57 1.47
CA CYS A 7 -26.21 -13.18 1.15
C CYS A 7 -25.74 -13.11 -0.31
N ILE A 8 -26.67 -12.97 -1.23
CA ILE A 8 -26.37 -12.77 -2.66
C ILE A 8 -25.65 -11.43 -2.78
N ILE A 9 -24.39 -11.48 -3.23
CA ILE A 9 -23.60 -10.30 -3.56
C ILE A 9 -23.90 -9.97 -5.03
N SER A 10 -24.59 -8.86 -5.27
CA SER A 10 -24.85 -8.36 -6.63
C SER A 10 -23.84 -7.30 -7.04
N SER A 11 -23.72 -7.08 -8.36
CA SER A 11 -22.91 -5.98 -8.93
C SER A 11 -23.35 -4.63 -8.40
N GLY A 12 -24.66 -4.36 -8.32
CA GLY A 12 -25.21 -3.11 -7.79
C GLY A 12 -24.82 -2.86 -6.34
N ARG A 13 -24.82 -3.88 -5.47
CA ARG A 13 -24.34 -3.74 -4.09
C ARG A 13 -22.86 -3.41 -4.03
N VAL A 14 -22.03 -4.06 -4.85
CA VAL A 14 -20.58 -3.80 -4.88
C VAL A 14 -20.31 -2.38 -5.36
N HIS A 15 -21.00 -1.90 -6.39
CA HIS A 15 -20.91 -0.52 -6.86
C HIS A 15 -21.33 0.47 -5.77
N SER A 16 -22.50 0.25 -5.12
CA SER A 16 -22.98 1.11 -4.04
C SER A 16 -22.00 1.19 -2.88
N TRP A 17 -21.39 0.08 -2.47
CA TRP A 17 -20.36 0.09 -1.44
C TRP A 17 -19.12 0.86 -1.89
N ALA A 18 -18.65 0.65 -3.13
CA ALA A 18 -17.47 1.36 -3.64
C ALA A 18 -17.70 2.87 -3.71
N LEU A 19 -18.87 3.30 -4.21
CA LEU A 19 -19.24 4.70 -4.29
C LEU A 19 -19.44 5.31 -2.90
N GLY A 20 -20.17 4.60 -2.01
CA GLY A 20 -20.42 5.03 -0.64
C GLY A 20 -19.14 5.34 0.13
N LEU A 21 -18.11 4.46 0.08
CA LEU A 21 -16.81 4.70 0.72
C LEU A 21 -16.17 6.04 0.31
N LEU A 22 -16.34 6.46 -0.93
CA LEU A 22 -15.75 7.70 -1.46
C LEU A 22 -16.62 8.94 -1.13
N VAL A 23 -17.95 8.78 -1.20
CA VAL A 23 -18.91 9.86 -0.89
C VAL A 23 -18.93 10.15 0.61
N ASP A 24 -19.01 9.13 1.45
CA ASP A 24 -19.08 9.27 2.93
C ASP A 24 -17.80 9.91 3.50
N ALA A 25 -16.66 9.66 2.87
CA ALA A 25 -15.41 10.34 3.19
C ALA A 25 -15.36 11.81 2.71
N ARG A 26 -16.40 12.29 2.04
CA ARG A 26 -16.52 13.67 1.52
C ARG A 26 -15.29 14.10 0.72
N LEU A 27 -14.84 13.20 -0.17
CA LEU A 27 -13.61 13.42 -0.93
C LEU A 27 -13.74 14.51 -1.98
N VAL A 28 -14.91 14.59 -2.64
CA VAL A 28 -15.19 15.58 -3.68
C VAL A 28 -16.46 16.33 -3.30
N LYS A 29 -16.48 17.64 -3.52
CA LYS A 29 -17.68 18.48 -3.41
C LYS A 29 -18.43 18.49 -4.74
N ASP A 30 -19.73 18.74 -4.69
CA ASP A 30 -20.53 18.97 -5.90
C ASP A 30 -20.02 20.20 -6.65
N HIS A 31 -19.95 20.08 -7.96
CA HIS A 31 -19.56 21.14 -8.88
C HIS A 31 -20.67 21.31 -9.94
N GLY A 32 -21.80 21.86 -9.50
CA GLY A 32 -23.02 21.98 -10.30
C GLY A 32 -23.74 20.64 -10.53
N TRP A 33 -24.91 20.70 -11.15
CA TRP A 33 -25.81 19.56 -11.31
C TRP A 33 -25.29 18.47 -12.26
N LYS A 34 -24.45 18.83 -13.24
CA LYS A 34 -23.81 17.87 -14.18
C LYS A 34 -22.60 17.16 -13.59
N CYS A 35 -21.97 17.71 -12.56
CA CYS A 35 -20.76 17.19 -11.92
C CYS A 35 -20.94 17.08 -10.41
N THR A 36 -22.01 16.40 -9.98
CA THR A 36 -22.17 16.04 -8.56
C THR A 36 -21.05 15.11 -8.11
N ALA A 37 -20.76 15.08 -6.82
CA ALA A 37 -19.75 14.17 -6.24
C ALA A 37 -19.99 12.72 -6.68
N ALA A 38 -21.24 12.25 -6.69
CA ALA A 38 -21.59 10.91 -7.10
C ALA A 38 -21.24 10.62 -8.57
N ILE A 39 -21.51 11.56 -9.47
CA ILE A 39 -21.20 11.45 -10.90
C ILE A 39 -19.68 11.39 -11.11
N VAL A 40 -18.95 12.37 -10.54
CA VAL A 40 -17.49 12.49 -10.67
C VAL A 40 -16.78 11.26 -10.09
N LEU A 41 -17.25 10.77 -8.94
CA LEU A 41 -16.69 9.58 -8.30
C LEU A 41 -17.04 8.29 -9.06
N SER A 42 -18.22 8.18 -9.66
CA SER A 42 -18.58 7.04 -10.53
C SER A 42 -17.66 6.96 -11.75
N ILE A 43 -17.41 8.10 -12.43
CA ILE A 43 -16.46 8.16 -13.55
C ILE A 43 -15.04 7.79 -13.08
N THR A 44 -14.64 8.26 -11.88
CA THR A 44 -13.35 7.90 -11.29
C THR A 44 -13.24 6.40 -11.00
N LEU A 45 -14.31 5.78 -10.48
CA LEU A 45 -14.38 4.33 -10.27
C LEU A 45 -14.28 3.55 -11.60
N ARG A 46 -14.94 4.03 -12.67
CA ARG A 46 -14.78 3.44 -14.01
C ARG A 46 -13.35 3.53 -14.50
N ALA A 47 -12.74 4.71 -14.42
CA ALA A 47 -11.35 4.92 -14.82
C ALA A 47 -10.40 3.96 -14.06
N ALA A 48 -10.60 3.80 -12.76
CA ALA A 48 -9.85 2.86 -11.93
C ALA A 48 -10.07 1.41 -12.37
N ALA A 49 -11.32 0.98 -12.48
CA ALA A 49 -11.69 -0.41 -12.76
C ALA A 49 -11.27 -0.88 -14.16
N ARG A 50 -11.22 0.04 -15.13
CA ARG A 50 -10.75 -0.23 -16.51
C ARG A 50 -9.27 0.03 -16.71
N CYS A 51 -8.57 0.60 -15.73
CA CYS A 51 -7.17 1.05 -15.85
C CYS A 51 -7.00 2.04 -17.03
N ILE A 52 -7.85 3.06 -17.12
CA ILE A 52 -7.81 4.11 -18.13
C ILE A 52 -7.68 5.50 -17.50
N SER A 53 -7.56 6.54 -18.31
CA SER A 53 -7.62 7.93 -17.83
C SER A 53 -9.07 8.36 -17.56
N ILE A 54 -9.25 9.46 -16.82
CA ILE A 54 -10.57 10.10 -16.65
C ILE A 54 -11.14 10.50 -18.01
N SER A 55 -10.30 11.05 -18.89
CA SER A 55 -10.69 11.45 -20.24
C SER A 55 -11.24 10.29 -21.07
N ALA A 56 -10.55 9.13 -21.03
CA ALA A 56 -11.05 7.93 -21.70
C ALA A 56 -12.36 7.42 -21.07
N ALA A 57 -12.45 7.45 -19.73
CA ALA A 57 -13.66 7.02 -19.03
C ALA A 57 -14.89 7.87 -19.38
N CYS A 58 -14.72 9.19 -19.56
CA CYS A 58 -15.79 10.09 -20.01
C CYS A 58 -16.22 9.78 -21.46
N ARG A 59 -15.24 9.61 -22.35
CA ARG A 59 -15.52 9.33 -23.79
C ARG A 59 -16.22 8.00 -24.02
N ASP A 60 -15.95 7.01 -23.17
CA ASP A 60 -16.60 5.70 -23.26
C ASP A 60 -18.07 5.70 -22.75
N LEU A 61 -18.61 6.81 -22.29
CA LEU A 61 -19.94 6.90 -21.66
C LEU A 61 -20.77 7.97 -22.36
N ALA A 62 -21.92 7.59 -22.92
CA ALA A 62 -22.76 8.48 -23.72
C ALA A 62 -23.33 9.69 -22.95
N LYS A 63 -23.68 9.47 -21.67
CA LYS A 63 -24.29 10.52 -20.81
C LYS A 63 -23.32 11.08 -19.76
N ALA A 64 -22.02 10.84 -19.89
CA ALA A 64 -21.04 11.44 -18.98
C ALA A 64 -20.84 12.93 -19.30
N PRO A 65 -20.53 13.75 -18.29
CA PRO A 65 -20.01 15.10 -18.53
C PRO A 65 -18.70 15.05 -19.35
N SER A 66 -18.34 16.19 -19.95
CA SER A 66 -17.05 16.29 -20.64
C SER A 66 -15.90 16.01 -19.69
N ASP A 67 -14.82 15.47 -20.21
CA ASP A 67 -13.63 15.16 -19.44
C ASP A 67 -13.02 16.41 -18.77
N GLN A 68 -13.07 17.56 -19.45
CA GLN A 68 -12.66 18.85 -18.88
C GLN A 68 -13.51 19.22 -17.67
N ALA A 69 -14.84 19.08 -17.74
CA ALA A 69 -15.73 19.36 -16.63
C ALA A 69 -15.47 18.46 -15.43
N VAL A 70 -15.25 17.15 -15.65
CA VAL A 70 -14.92 16.19 -14.59
C VAL A 70 -13.56 16.50 -13.98
N MET A 71 -12.55 16.84 -14.78
CA MET A 71 -11.23 17.19 -14.27
C MET A 71 -11.25 18.48 -13.46
N THR A 72 -12.02 19.50 -13.90
CA THR A 72 -12.22 20.74 -13.15
C THR A 72 -12.92 20.47 -11.83
N ALA A 73 -14.01 19.67 -11.86
CA ALA A 73 -14.75 19.27 -10.66
C ALA A 73 -13.86 18.49 -9.65
N LEU A 74 -12.95 17.63 -10.13
CA LEU A 74 -11.96 16.95 -9.29
C LEU A 74 -10.94 17.93 -8.70
N ASP A 75 -10.40 18.86 -9.49
CA ASP A 75 -9.38 19.80 -9.00
C ASP A 75 -9.95 20.80 -8.00
N GLU A 76 -11.15 21.27 -8.22
CA GLU A 76 -11.83 22.23 -7.35
C GLU A 76 -12.53 21.58 -6.16
N GLY A 77 -13.13 20.41 -6.36
CA GLY A 77 -13.90 19.67 -5.37
C GLY A 77 -13.05 18.93 -4.34
N LEU A 78 -11.82 18.51 -4.70
CA LEU A 78 -10.90 17.88 -3.74
C LEU A 78 -10.41 18.89 -2.68
N PRO A 79 -10.16 18.43 -1.43
CA PRO A 79 -9.55 19.27 -0.41
C PRO A 79 -8.30 19.99 -0.91
N LYS A 80 -8.22 21.29 -0.66
CA LYS A 80 -7.12 22.14 -1.19
C LYS A 80 -5.77 21.77 -0.60
N THR A 81 -5.72 21.29 0.64
CA THR A 81 -4.47 20.88 1.28
C THR A 81 -4.30 19.35 1.22
N LEU A 82 -3.08 18.90 0.92
CA LEU A 82 -2.73 17.48 0.91
C LEU A 82 -2.98 16.81 2.26
N LEU A 83 -2.81 17.53 3.37
CA LEU A 83 -3.04 16.98 4.72
C LEU A 83 -4.52 16.61 4.94
N VAL A 84 -5.44 17.49 4.58
CA VAL A 84 -6.88 17.23 4.70
C VAL A 84 -7.32 16.13 3.75
N LEU A 85 -6.80 16.14 2.51
CA LEU A 85 -7.06 15.08 1.54
C LEU A 85 -6.55 13.72 2.04
N GLU A 86 -5.31 13.65 2.52
CA GLU A 86 -4.70 12.45 3.09
C GLU A 86 -5.55 11.89 4.24
N ARG A 87 -6.03 12.75 5.14
CA ARG A 87 -6.88 12.35 6.26
C ARG A 87 -8.17 11.70 5.77
N ARG A 88 -8.91 12.35 4.87
CA ARG A 88 -10.17 11.83 4.32
C ARG A 88 -9.97 10.52 3.54
N LEU A 89 -8.89 10.43 2.76
CA LEU A 89 -8.54 9.19 2.05
C LEU A 89 -8.23 8.04 3.02
N ASN A 90 -7.54 8.34 4.12
CA ASN A 90 -7.27 7.37 5.16
C ASN A 90 -8.54 6.97 5.93
N ASP A 91 -9.52 7.87 6.09
CA ASP A 91 -10.83 7.53 6.65
C ASP A 91 -11.56 6.53 5.73
N ALA A 92 -11.61 6.79 4.41
CA ALA A 92 -12.19 5.86 3.43
C ALA A 92 -11.47 4.50 3.38
N LEU A 93 -10.15 4.48 3.58
CA LEU A 93 -9.37 3.23 3.61
C LEU A 93 -9.76 2.33 4.78
N ILE A 94 -10.06 2.89 5.94
CA ILE A 94 -10.33 2.14 7.16
C ILE A 94 -11.81 1.88 7.41
N ASP A 95 -12.70 2.58 6.70
CA ASP A 95 -14.16 2.42 6.85
C ASP A 95 -14.61 0.95 6.71
N PRO A 96 -14.14 0.18 5.70
CA PRO A 96 -14.52 -1.22 5.57
C PRO A 96 -13.87 -2.15 6.60
N LEU A 97 -13.05 -1.65 7.54
CA LEU A 97 -12.40 -2.51 8.53
C LEU A 97 -13.42 -3.10 9.52
N PRO A 98 -13.47 -4.43 9.67
CA PRO A 98 -14.34 -5.05 10.66
C PRO A 98 -14.02 -4.57 12.09
N LYS A 99 -15.05 -4.17 12.85
CA LYS A 99 -14.90 -3.66 14.24
C LYS A 99 -14.07 -4.61 15.13
N GLY A 100 -14.19 -5.92 14.94
CA GLY A 100 -13.44 -6.94 15.69
C GLY A 100 -11.93 -6.87 15.50
N MET A 101 -11.44 -6.25 14.42
CA MET A 101 -9.99 -6.12 14.18
C MET A 101 -9.29 -5.21 15.19
N ARG A 102 -10.00 -4.30 15.84
CA ARG A 102 -9.44 -3.42 16.90
C ARG A 102 -9.14 -4.15 18.21
N ARG A 103 -9.68 -5.36 18.39
CA ARG A 103 -9.54 -6.14 19.64
C ARG A 103 -8.20 -6.86 19.78
N ARG A 104 -7.45 -7.02 18.68
CA ARG A 104 -6.17 -7.74 18.70
C ARG A 104 -5.03 -6.95 18.06
N ALA A 105 -3.80 -7.39 18.31
CA ALA A 105 -2.61 -6.80 17.73
C ALA A 105 -2.24 -7.49 16.40
N TRP A 106 -1.73 -6.72 15.41
CA TRP A 106 -1.48 -7.16 14.04
C TRP A 106 -0.02 -7.00 13.62
N ASN A 107 0.44 -7.89 12.76
CA ASN A 107 1.68 -7.68 12.03
C ASN A 107 1.42 -6.67 10.91
N VAL A 108 2.15 -5.57 10.93
CA VAL A 108 2.00 -4.46 9.98
C VAL A 108 3.28 -4.31 9.18
N ALA A 109 3.19 -4.36 7.85
CA ALA A 109 4.30 -3.97 6.99
C ALA A 109 4.17 -2.50 6.59
N ILE A 110 5.31 -1.82 6.52
CA ILE A 110 5.42 -0.46 5.97
C ILE A 110 6.35 -0.51 4.78
N ASP A 111 5.94 0.11 3.69
CA ASP A 111 6.73 0.17 2.47
C ASP A 111 6.54 1.50 1.75
N TRP A 112 7.54 1.87 0.95
CA TRP A 112 7.53 3.07 0.14
C TRP A 112 7.16 2.73 -1.29
N HIS A 113 6.26 3.54 -1.85
CA HIS A 113 5.83 3.45 -3.23
C HIS A 113 6.32 4.66 -4.01
N LEU A 114 7.36 4.47 -4.82
CA LEU A 114 7.92 5.51 -5.67
C LEU A 114 7.31 5.40 -7.07
N GLN A 115 6.54 6.40 -7.48
CA GLN A 115 6.02 6.51 -8.84
C GLN A 115 6.97 7.37 -9.66
N PRO A 116 7.66 6.82 -10.68
CA PRO A 116 8.53 7.57 -11.58
C PRO A 116 7.76 8.74 -12.20
N TYR A 117 8.42 9.90 -12.27
CA TYR A 117 7.86 11.10 -12.85
C TYR A 117 8.90 11.82 -13.73
N TYR A 118 8.49 12.22 -14.91
CA TYR A 118 9.37 12.77 -15.92
C TYR A 118 9.15 14.26 -16.16
N GLY A 119 8.05 14.82 -15.60
CA GLY A 119 7.68 16.22 -15.78
C GLY A 119 8.30 17.15 -14.74
N GLU A 120 7.86 18.41 -14.80
CA GLU A 120 8.20 19.42 -13.81
C GLU A 120 7.21 19.41 -12.63
N PRO A 121 7.62 19.91 -11.45
CA PRO A 121 6.72 20.08 -10.30
C PRO A 121 5.48 20.90 -10.67
N PHE A 122 4.39 20.75 -9.92
CA PHE A 122 3.16 21.53 -10.15
C PHE A 122 3.31 22.96 -9.62
N GLN A 123 3.65 23.12 -8.34
CA GLN A 123 3.83 24.42 -7.70
C GLN A 123 5.21 24.54 -7.05
N SER A 124 5.74 23.45 -6.49
CA SER A 124 6.99 23.49 -5.73
C SER A 124 7.82 22.23 -5.93
N ARG A 125 9.14 22.39 -5.96
CA ARG A 125 10.09 21.27 -5.99
C ARG A 125 9.94 20.32 -4.80
N ASN A 126 9.32 20.76 -3.70
CA ASN A 126 9.06 19.92 -2.52
C ASN A 126 7.99 18.86 -2.72
N GLU A 127 7.23 18.94 -3.82
CA GLU A 127 6.22 17.95 -4.20
C GLU A 127 6.83 16.64 -4.72
N LEU A 128 8.07 16.68 -5.16
CA LEU A 128 8.76 15.55 -5.75
C LEU A 128 9.85 15.03 -4.82
N TYR A 129 9.86 13.73 -4.61
CA TYR A 129 10.96 13.04 -3.96
C TYR A 129 12.07 12.77 -4.96
N TYR A 130 13.32 13.01 -4.57
CA TYR A 130 14.50 12.73 -5.38
C TYR A 130 15.26 11.55 -4.79
N GLY A 131 15.51 10.53 -5.61
CA GLY A 131 16.17 9.30 -5.17
C GLY A 131 17.11 8.74 -6.22
N LYS A 132 17.61 7.54 -5.98
CA LYS A 132 18.41 6.83 -6.99
C LYS A 132 17.59 6.68 -8.28
N PRO A 133 18.19 6.93 -9.46
CA PRO A 133 17.50 6.79 -10.72
C PRO A 133 16.82 5.43 -10.88
N LYS A 134 15.56 5.45 -11.32
CA LYS A 134 14.77 4.26 -11.59
C LYS A 134 13.89 4.53 -12.81
N LEU A 135 13.92 3.60 -13.78
CA LEU A 135 13.19 3.75 -15.04
C LEU A 135 13.49 5.08 -15.74
N GLY A 136 14.77 5.50 -15.80
CA GLY A 136 15.21 6.69 -16.50
C GLY A 136 14.98 8.04 -15.81
N THR A 137 14.45 8.07 -14.58
CA THR A 137 14.26 9.31 -13.82
C THR A 137 14.73 9.18 -12.36
N ALA A 138 15.18 10.31 -11.79
CA ALA A 138 15.45 10.46 -10.36
C ALA A 138 14.32 11.21 -9.62
N LYS A 139 13.27 11.65 -10.34
CA LYS A 139 12.11 12.36 -9.79
C LYS A 139 10.96 11.39 -9.55
N PHE A 140 10.31 11.45 -8.39
CA PHE A 140 9.22 10.54 -8.01
C PHE A 140 8.12 11.27 -7.27
N HIS A 141 6.85 10.92 -7.52
CA HIS A 141 5.82 11.09 -6.52
C HIS A 141 5.95 9.93 -5.52
N ALA A 142 6.30 10.25 -4.29
CA ALA A 142 6.61 9.26 -3.27
C ALA A 142 5.48 9.15 -2.25
N TYR A 143 5.13 7.93 -1.92
CA TYR A 143 4.12 7.58 -0.93
C TYR A 143 4.65 6.51 0.00
N ALA A 144 4.16 6.49 1.23
CA ALA A 144 4.37 5.39 2.14
C ALA A 144 3.02 4.80 2.53
N SER A 145 2.94 3.49 2.67
CA SER A 145 1.73 2.83 3.14
C SER A 145 2.02 1.82 4.23
N ALA A 146 1.05 1.65 5.14
CA ALA A 146 1.04 0.61 6.15
C ALA A 146 -0.08 -0.38 5.86
N CYS A 147 0.23 -1.67 5.91
CA CYS A 147 -0.70 -2.74 5.59
C CYS A 147 -0.63 -3.86 6.64
N ILE A 148 -1.78 -4.37 7.10
CA ILE A 148 -1.83 -5.65 7.79
C ILE A 148 -1.41 -6.73 6.80
N VAL A 149 -0.50 -7.62 7.21
CA VAL A 149 0.08 -8.63 6.30
C VAL A 149 -0.29 -10.06 6.67
N GLU A 150 -1.32 -10.24 7.46
CA GLU A 150 -1.85 -11.57 7.75
C GLU A 150 -2.72 -12.08 6.60
N TYR A 151 -2.66 -13.39 6.35
CA TYR A 151 -3.41 -14.01 5.27
C TYR A 151 -4.90 -13.70 5.40
N GLY A 152 -5.53 -13.39 4.27
CA GLY A 152 -6.96 -13.06 4.21
C GLY A 152 -7.38 -11.72 4.82
N ARG A 153 -6.47 -11.02 5.53
CA ARG A 153 -6.76 -9.77 6.24
C ARG A 153 -5.77 -8.66 5.89
N ARG A 154 -5.34 -8.61 4.64
CA ARG A 154 -4.34 -7.64 4.15
C ARG A 154 -4.96 -6.28 3.86
N TYR A 155 -5.43 -5.58 4.87
CA TYR A 155 -5.95 -4.22 4.73
C TYR A 155 -4.84 -3.18 4.71
N THR A 156 -4.90 -2.24 3.77
CA THR A 156 -4.11 -1.01 3.83
C THR A 156 -4.73 -0.09 4.87
N LEU A 157 -3.96 0.28 5.88
CA LEU A 157 -4.42 1.08 7.02
C LEU A 157 -4.14 2.57 6.84
N VAL A 158 -2.99 2.88 6.24
CA VAL A 158 -2.50 4.24 6.08
C VAL A 158 -1.84 4.38 4.72
N LEU A 159 -2.16 5.47 4.06
CA LEU A 159 -1.45 6.00 2.90
C LEU A 159 -1.00 7.41 3.23
N THR A 160 0.27 7.72 3.09
CA THR A 160 0.81 9.06 3.33
C THR A 160 1.71 9.52 2.20
N TRP A 161 1.62 10.79 1.86
CA TRP A 161 2.52 11.42 0.91
C TRP A 161 3.87 11.73 1.57
N VAL A 162 4.97 11.48 0.85
CA VAL A 162 6.35 11.72 1.32
C VAL A 162 6.92 12.91 0.58
N ARG A 163 7.30 13.94 1.32
CA ARG A 163 7.88 15.17 0.79
C ARG A 163 9.37 14.99 0.49
N ARG A 164 9.88 15.87 -0.36
CA ARG A 164 11.32 16.06 -0.51
C ARG A 164 11.95 16.35 0.86
N HIS A 165 13.09 15.78 1.15
CA HIS A 165 13.82 15.98 2.40
C HIS A 165 13.08 15.54 3.68
N GLU A 166 11.91 14.91 3.59
CA GLU A 166 11.26 14.37 4.77
C GLU A 166 12.02 13.14 5.30
N SER A 167 12.36 13.15 6.59
CA SER A 167 13.05 12.03 7.20
C SER A 167 12.14 10.81 7.33
N MET A 168 12.71 9.60 7.20
CA MET A 168 11.96 8.35 7.41
C MET A 168 11.29 8.30 8.79
N VAL A 169 11.95 8.83 9.82
CA VAL A 169 11.40 8.90 11.19
C VAL A 169 10.13 9.74 11.22
N ARG A 170 10.11 10.90 10.56
CA ARG A 170 8.92 11.76 10.50
C ARG A 170 7.74 11.05 9.80
N VAL A 171 8.02 10.36 8.70
CA VAL A 171 7.01 9.56 7.99
C VAL A 171 6.48 8.44 8.88
N LEU A 172 7.37 7.65 9.49
CA LEU A 172 6.99 6.56 10.40
C LEU A 172 6.17 7.06 11.58
N ARG A 173 6.55 8.19 12.19
CA ARG A 173 5.80 8.81 13.31
C ARG A 173 4.36 9.12 12.90
N ARG A 174 4.13 9.75 11.74
CA ARG A 174 2.78 10.02 11.24
C ARG A 174 1.98 8.73 11.04
N MET A 175 2.60 7.71 10.44
CA MET A 175 1.92 6.44 10.16
C MET A 175 1.57 5.68 11.44
N VAL A 176 2.49 5.61 12.40
CA VAL A 176 2.26 4.97 13.71
C VAL A 176 1.17 5.72 14.48
N ALA A 177 1.23 7.05 14.51
CA ALA A 177 0.20 7.87 15.15
C ALA A 177 -1.18 7.59 14.54
N ARG A 178 -1.28 7.52 13.20
CA ARG A 178 -2.53 7.22 12.52
C ARG A 178 -3.05 5.81 12.84
N ILE A 179 -2.19 4.80 12.90
CA ILE A 179 -2.59 3.43 13.26
C ILE A 179 -3.15 3.41 14.70
N ARG A 180 -2.53 4.14 15.62
CA ARG A 180 -3.01 4.28 17.01
C ARG A 180 -4.37 5.02 17.08
N GLU A 181 -4.53 6.10 16.30
CA GLU A 181 -5.78 6.86 16.20
C GLU A 181 -6.95 5.98 15.71
N ILE A 182 -6.70 5.07 14.78
CA ILE A 182 -7.69 4.07 14.33
C ILE A 182 -8.08 3.08 15.45
N GLY A 183 -7.30 3.01 16.52
CA GLY A 183 -7.49 2.06 17.63
C GLY A 183 -6.89 0.68 17.36
N LEU A 184 -6.00 0.53 16.36
CA LEU A 184 -5.33 -0.73 16.06
C LEU A 184 -4.04 -0.88 16.88
N LYS A 185 -3.81 -2.09 17.38
CA LYS A 185 -2.58 -2.45 18.08
C LYS A 185 -1.56 -3.07 17.13
N ILE A 186 -0.34 -2.57 17.16
CA ILE A 186 0.77 -3.12 16.37
C ILE A 186 1.43 -4.24 17.17
N ARG A 187 1.37 -5.48 16.68
CA ARG A 187 2.10 -6.62 17.24
C ARG A 187 3.58 -6.52 16.89
N ARG A 188 3.87 -6.30 15.61
CA ARG A 188 5.22 -6.14 15.07
C ARG A 188 5.19 -5.33 13.79
N LEU A 189 6.24 -4.54 13.58
CA LEU A 189 6.50 -3.86 12.31
C LEU A 189 7.45 -4.70 11.45
N LEU A 190 7.07 -4.95 10.21
CA LEU A 190 7.89 -5.63 9.21
C LEU A 190 8.32 -4.58 8.17
N LEU A 191 9.59 -4.18 8.22
CA LEU A 191 10.12 -3.06 7.46
C LEU A 191 11.10 -3.53 6.39
N ASP A 192 11.23 -2.76 5.30
CA ASP A 192 12.24 -3.04 4.29
C ASP A 192 13.65 -2.65 4.78
N ARG A 193 14.66 -3.17 4.08
CA ARG A 193 16.07 -2.86 4.34
C ARG A 193 16.37 -1.36 4.32
N ALA A 194 15.67 -0.57 3.54
CA ALA A 194 15.85 0.88 3.46
C ALA A 194 15.63 1.58 4.82
N PHE A 195 14.81 0.99 5.69
CA PHE A 195 14.57 1.51 7.05
C PHE A 195 15.70 1.20 8.04
N PHE A 196 16.69 0.37 7.67
CA PHE A 196 17.77 0.03 8.57
C PHE A 196 18.80 1.16 8.66
N ASN A 197 18.53 2.13 9.52
CA ASN A 197 19.44 3.20 9.91
C ASN A 197 19.27 3.53 11.40
N ALA A 198 20.26 4.20 12.00
CA ALA A 198 20.27 4.42 13.44
C ALA A 198 19.09 5.25 13.94
N ALA A 199 18.70 6.30 13.23
CA ALA A 199 17.60 7.16 13.63
C ALA A 199 16.25 6.43 13.65
N VAL A 200 15.99 5.56 12.64
CA VAL A 200 14.78 4.73 12.61
C VAL A 200 14.78 3.71 13.73
N VAL A 201 15.91 3.04 13.97
CA VAL A 201 16.02 2.04 15.06
C VAL A 201 15.81 2.71 16.41
N ALA A 202 16.43 3.87 16.65
CA ALA A 202 16.25 4.64 17.89
C ALA A 202 14.77 5.00 18.09
N PHE A 203 14.11 5.58 17.09
CA PHE A 203 12.69 5.90 17.12
C PHE A 203 11.82 4.69 17.45
N LEU A 204 12.05 3.54 16.82
CA LEU A 204 11.25 2.33 17.05
C LEU A 204 11.44 1.77 18.46
N GLN A 205 12.66 1.89 19.02
CA GLN A 205 12.95 1.48 20.39
C GLN A 205 12.34 2.45 21.42
N GLU A 206 12.41 3.75 21.17
CA GLU A 206 11.77 4.80 21.98
C GLU A 206 10.25 4.60 22.04
N GLU A 207 9.61 4.37 20.89
CA GLU A 207 8.18 4.08 20.77
C GLU A 207 7.77 2.67 21.24
N ARG A 208 8.74 1.88 21.72
CA ARG A 208 8.58 0.49 22.18
C ARG A 208 7.88 -0.42 21.18
N LEU A 209 8.11 -0.18 19.89
CA LEU A 209 7.50 -0.94 18.79
C LEU A 209 8.36 -2.15 18.43
N PRO A 210 7.87 -3.39 18.59
CA PRO A 210 8.57 -4.57 18.12
C PRO A 210 8.72 -4.54 16.60
N PHE A 211 9.91 -4.89 16.08
CA PHE A 211 10.15 -4.88 14.64
C PHE A 211 11.09 -5.98 14.16
N VAL A 212 10.96 -6.29 12.87
CA VAL A 212 11.89 -7.11 12.11
C VAL A 212 12.19 -6.43 10.78
N MET A 213 13.48 -6.26 10.45
CA MET A 213 13.93 -5.72 9.17
C MET A 213 15.28 -6.31 8.75
N PRO A 214 15.55 -6.50 7.44
CA PRO A 214 16.86 -6.93 6.98
C PRO A 214 17.90 -5.83 7.23
N VAL A 215 19.10 -6.23 7.57
CA VAL A 215 20.18 -5.28 7.81
C VAL A 215 20.93 -4.89 6.55
N VAL A 216 21.47 -3.69 6.52
CA VAL A 216 22.46 -3.25 5.53
C VAL A 216 23.84 -3.65 6.02
N ILE A 217 24.50 -4.56 5.31
CA ILE A 217 25.82 -5.07 5.72
C ILE A 217 26.86 -3.95 5.68
N ARG A 218 27.25 -3.48 6.86
CA ARG A 218 28.29 -2.47 7.09
C ARG A 218 29.40 -3.02 7.96
N GLY A 219 30.56 -2.36 7.97
CA GLY A 219 31.76 -2.75 8.70
C GLY A 219 32.95 -2.84 7.76
N ARG A 220 34.16 -2.93 8.36
CA ARG A 220 35.42 -3.04 7.62
C ARG A 220 35.45 -4.38 6.87
N ALA A 221 35.81 -4.35 5.59
CA ALA A 221 36.10 -5.56 4.83
C ALA A 221 37.37 -6.19 5.33
N PRO A 222 37.52 -7.53 5.30
CA PRO A 222 38.77 -8.18 5.66
C PRO A 222 39.84 -7.77 4.63
N LYS A 223 40.98 -7.32 5.14
CA LYS A 223 42.25 -7.20 4.42
C LYS A 223 43.13 -8.37 4.82
N LYS A 224 44.26 -8.63 4.12
CA LYS A 224 45.22 -9.66 4.46
C LYS A 224 45.64 -9.49 5.96
N GLY A 225 45.46 -10.52 6.77
CA GLY A 225 45.77 -10.52 8.20
C GLY A 225 44.75 -9.86 9.15
N THR A 226 43.61 -9.29 8.63
CA THR A 226 42.60 -8.64 9.48
C THR A 226 41.25 -9.33 9.47
N LYS A 227 40.54 -9.31 10.62
CA LYS A 227 39.16 -9.80 10.70
C LYS A 227 38.15 -8.73 10.27
N PRO A 228 37.03 -9.11 9.66
CA PRO A 228 35.96 -8.17 9.38
C PRO A 228 35.35 -7.64 10.68
N THR A 229 34.71 -6.47 10.62
CA THR A 229 34.04 -5.86 11.77
C THR A 229 32.54 -5.68 11.56
N GLY A 230 31.81 -5.44 12.64
CA GLY A 230 30.39 -5.11 12.62
C GLY A 230 29.54 -6.19 11.96
N LEU A 231 28.57 -5.78 11.15
CA LEU A 231 27.65 -6.72 10.47
C LEU A 231 28.34 -7.64 9.45
N ARG A 232 29.53 -7.26 8.94
CA ARG A 232 30.34 -8.16 8.10
C ARG A 232 30.90 -9.34 8.91
N TRP A 233 31.28 -9.12 10.16
CA TRP A 233 31.69 -10.17 11.07
C TRP A 233 30.51 -11.08 11.43
N ILE A 234 29.35 -10.48 11.84
CA ILE A 234 28.13 -11.24 12.16
C ILE A 234 27.68 -12.11 10.98
N LYS A 235 27.78 -11.61 9.74
CA LYS A 235 27.44 -12.40 8.55
C LYS A 235 28.25 -13.69 8.40
N ARG A 236 29.45 -13.77 8.98
CA ARG A 236 30.28 -14.98 8.92
C ARG A 236 29.93 -16.00 9.99
N GLN A 237 29.21 -15.58 11.05
CA GLN A 237 28.86 -16.44 12.17
C GLN A 237 27.81 -17.50 11.77
N PRO A 238 27.68 -18.59 12.53
CA PRO A 238 26.62 -19.57 12.39
C PRO A 238 25.21 -18.95 12.50
N ALA A 239 24.14 -19.74 12.22
CA ALA A 239 22.78 -19.32 12.54
C ALA A 239 22.63 -19.09 14.04
N GLY A 240 21.99 -17.99 14.41
CA GLY A 240 21.82 -17.62 15.81
C GLY A 240 21.62 -16.13 16.02
N TRP A 241 21.65 -15.71 17.28
CA TRP A 241 21.45 -14.34 17.69
C TRP A 241 22.76 -13.68 18.10
N TYR A 242 22.97 -12.45 17.66
CA TYR A 242 24.17 -11.65 17.90
C TYR A 242 23.78 -10.24 18.27
N SER A 243 24.59 -9.58 19.09
CA SER A 243 24.42 -8.17 19.39
C SER A 243 25.19 -7.31 18.38
N HIS A 244 24.53 -6.27 17.87
CA HIS A 244 25.18 -5.24 17.06
C HIS A 244 24.98 -3.88 17.69
N VAL A 245 26.00 -3.03 17.63
CA VAL A 245 25.96 -1.67 18.16
C VAL A 245 26.04 -0.69 16.99
N MET A 246 25.08 0.22 16.93
CA MET A 246 25.08 1.38 16.05
C MET A 246 25.34 2.64 16.88
N LYS A 247 25.87 3.69 16.26
CA LYS A 247 26.01 5.01 16.90
C LYS A 247 24.83 5.89 16.49
N HIS A 248 24.16 6.50 17.47
CA HIS A 248 23.13 7.49 17.28
C HIS A 248 23.33 8.61 18.29
N GLU A 249 23.47 9.85 17.81
CA GLU A 249 23.68 11.05 18.68
C GLU A 249 24.77 10.85 19.75
N LYS A 250 25.91 10.29 19.35
CA LYS A 250 27.05 9.92 20.22
C LYS A 250 26.77 8.80 21.21
N GLN A 251 25.57 8.25 21.29
CA GLN A 251 25.19 7.14 22.18
C GLN A 251 25.24 5.79 21.47
N PRO A 252 25.60 4.70 22.16
CA PRO A 252 25.52 3.34 21.60
C PRO A 252 24.10 2.82 21.59
N LEU A 253 23.63 2.45 20.40
CA LEU A 253 22.33 1.86 20.19
C LEU A 253 22.48 0.36 19.96
N LYS A 254 22.14 -0.46 20.97
CA LYS A 254 22.21 -1.93 20.89
C LYS A 254 20.98 -2.49 20.15
N ILE A 255 21.24 -3.42 19.23
CA ILE A 255 20.21 -4.09 18.45
C ILE A 255 20.52 -5.58 18.29
N PRO A 256 19.59 -6.49 18.63
CA PRO A 256 19.73 -7.90 18.32
C PRO A 256 19.66 -8.14 16.81
N VAL A 257 20.59 -8.96 16.31
CA VAL A 257 20.64 -9.38 14.91
C VAL A 257 20.56 -10.91 14.83
N CYS A 258 19.57 -11.39 14.13
CA CYS A 258 19.37 -12.82 13.87
C CYS A 258 20.03 -13.19 12.54
N VAL A 259 20.87 -14.23 12.55
CA VAL A 259 21.47 -14.83 11.36
C VAL A 259 20.70 -16.10 11.02
N GLY A 260 20.06 -16.12 9.86
CA GLY A 260 19.37 -17.30 9.34
C GLY A 260 19.87 -17.70 7.96
N TYR A 261 19.37 -18.83 7.46
CA TYR A 261 19.73 -19.34 6.16
C TYR A 261 18.50 -19.44 5.25
N ARG A 262 18.72 -19.18 3.96
CA ARG A 262 17.78 -19.46 2.87
C ARG A 262 18.40 -20.46 1.91
N ARG A 263 17.74 -21.58 1.67
CA ARG A 263 18.08 -22.47 0.56
C ARG A 263 17.57 -21.81 -0.74
N HIS A 264 18.40 -21.76 -1.77
CA HIS A 264 17.98 -21.33 -3.09
C HIS A 264 18.72 -22.15 -4.15
N ARG A 265 18.06 -22.44 -5.24
CA ARG A 265 18.66 -23.08 -6.39
C ARG A 265 19.31 -22.00 -7.26
N ASN A 266 20.58 -22.13 -7.52
CA ASN A 266 21.27 -21.20 -8.40
C ASN A 266 20.79 -21.40 -9.82
N ARG A 267 20.36 -20.33 -10.48
CA ARG A 267 19.82 -20.39 -11.85
C ARG A 267 20.88 -20.74 -12.91
N LYS A 268 22.16 -20.46 -12.64
CA LYS A 268 23.26 -20.70 -13.59
C LYS A 268 23.73 -22.15 -13.64
N ASP A 269 23.80 -22.81 -12.52
CA ASP A 269 24.38 -24.15 -12.38
C ASP A 269 23.43 -25.20 -11.78
N GLY A 270 22.19 -24.80 -11.50
CA GLY A 270 21.17 -25.66 -10.92
C GLY A 270 21.43 -26.15 -9.48
N LYS A 271 22.60 -25.82 -8.90
CA LYS A 271 23.01 -26.32 -7.60
C LYS A 271 22.28 -25.63 -6.45
N GLN A 272 21.95 -26.40 -5.43
CA GLN A 272 21.42 -25.83 -4.18
C GLN A 272 22.52 -25.08 -3.41
N ARG A 273 22.23 -23.86 -3.04
CA ARG A 273 23.12 -23.00 -2.26
C ARG A 273 22.40 -22.47 -1.03
N HIS A 274 23.17 -22.16 0.00
CA HIS A 274 22.69 -21.52 1.21
C HIS A 274 23.08 -20.04 1.18
N GLN A 275 22.09 -19.16 1.28
CA GLN A 275 22.29 -17.72 1.45
C GLN A 275 22.05 -17.33 2.89
N LYS A 276 23.00 -16.66 3.51
CA LYS A 276 22.82 -16.06 4.85
C LYS A 276 21.96 -14.82 4.74
N LEU A 277 20.96 -14.74 5.62
CA LEU A 277 20.08 -13.60 5.79
C LEU A 277 20.25 -13.06 7.20
N LEU A 278 20.41 -11.75 7.33
CA LEU A 278 20.54 -11.08 8.61
C LEU A 278 19.36 -10.16 8.83
N PHE A 279 18.71 -10.30 9.98
CA PHE A 279 17.57 -9.49 10.39
C PHE A 279 17.87 -8.80 11.71
N ALA A 280 17.72 -7.49 11.75
CA ALA A 280 17.58 -6.76 12.99
C ALA A 280 16.17 -7.03 13.52
N ALA A 281 16.07 -7.54 14.74
CA ALA A 281 14.81 -7.85 15.38
C ALA A 281 14.85 -7.40 16.84
N TRP A 282 13.91 -6.55 17.22
CA TRP A 282 13.84 -6.00 18.56
C TRP A 282 12.49 -6.33 19.21
N ARG A 283 12.53 -6.82 20.45
CA ARG A 283 11.33 -7.35 21.14
C ARG A 283 10.59 -8.43 20.33
N VAL A 284 11.35 -9.19 19.55
CA VAL A 284 10.86 -10.33 18.79
C VAL A 284 11.77 -11.51 19.09
N HIS A 285 11.20 -12.58 19.59
CA HIS A 285 11.90 -13.80 19.96
C HIS A 285 11.55 -14.93 18.99
N GLY A 286 12.39 -15.92 18.90
CA GLY A 286 12.20 -17.11 18.08
C GLY A 286 13.52 -17.61 17.48
N SER A 287 13.47 -18.78 16.89
CA SER A 287 14.56 -19.36 16.12
C SER A 287 14.81 -18.57 14.83
N PRO A 288 16.01 -18.66 14.24
CA PRO A 288 16.29 -18.01 12.96
C PRO A 288 15.31 -18.36 11.84
N THR A 289 14.74 -19.55 11.85
CA THR A 289 13.74 -19.97 10.89
C THR A 289 12.42 -19.22 11.10
N GLU A 290 11.96 -19.14 12.35
CA GLU A 290 10.74 -18.41 12.69
C GLU A 290 10.84 -16.92 12.36
N ILE A 291 11.98 -16.26 12.64
CA ILE A 291 12.21 -14.87 12.27
C ILE A 291 12.16 -14.68 10.76
N ARG A 292 12.72 -15.61 10.00
CA ARG A 292 12.66 -15.58 8.53
C ARG A 292 11.22 -15.73 8.02
N GLU A 293 10.47 -16.70 8.54
CA GLU A 293 9.07 -16.92 8.13
C GLU A 293 8.19 -15.74 8.54
N LEU A 294 8.38 -15.19 9.73
CA LEU A 294 7.71 -13.97 10.16
C LEU A 294 7.98 -12.81 9.18
N TYR A 295 9.25 -12.61 8.81
CA TYR A 295 9.60 -11.55 7.85
C TYR A 295 9.00 -11.79 6.46
N ARG A 296 8.80 -13.02 6.03
CA ARG A 296 8.14 -13.35 4.75
C ARG A 296 6.72 -12.80 4.66
N LEU A 297 6.02 -12.61 5.77
CA LEU A 297 4.69 -11.97 5.77
C LEU A 297 4.75 -10.56 5.15
N ARG A 298 5.88 -9.86 5.21
CA ARG A 298 6.07 -8.55 4.59
C ARG A 298 5.73 -8.56 3.10
N PHE A 299 6.01 -9.64 2.39
CA PHE A 299 5.67 -9.74 0.97
C PHE A 299 4.16 -9.63 0.69
N GLY A 300 3.34 -9.69 1.73
CA GLY A 300 1.90 -9.38 1.65
C GLY A 300 1.64 -7.95 1.17
N ILE A 301 2.49 -6.96 1.53
CA ILE A 301 2.31 -5.58 1.06
C ILE A 301 2.66 -5.45 -0.44
N GLU A 302 3.68 -6.16 -0.92
CA GLU A 302 4.03 -6.19 -2.34
C GLU A 302 2.92 -6.83 -3.19
N THR A 303 2.29 -7.89 -2.66
CA THR A 303 1.10 -8.49 -3.27
C THR A 303 -0.05 -7.49 -3.32
N SER A 304 -0.24 -6.69 -2.27
CA SER A 304 -1.25 -5.64 -2.22
C SER A 304 -1.03 -4.58 -3.29
N PHE A 305 0.20 -4.13 -3.50
CA PHE A 305 0.55 -3.21 -4.58
C PHE A 305 0.37 -3.82 -5.98
N ARG A 306 0.67 -5.11 -6.14
CA ARG A 306 0.44 -5.80 -7.42
C ARG A 306 -1.05 -5.85 -7.76
N GLN A 307 -1.91 -6.15 -6.79
CA GLN A 307 -3.37 -6.14 -6.97
C GLN A 307 -3.89 -4.72 -7.23
N MET A 308 -3.42 -3.73 -6.48
CA MET A 308 -3.78 -2.31 -6.69
C MET A 308 -3.54 -1.85 -8.13
N ARG A 309 -2.48 -2.34 -8.79
CA ARG A 309 -2.20 -2.00 -10.21
C ARG A 309 -3.33 -2.39 -11.17
N GLN A 310 -4.22 -3.32 -10.78
CA GLN A 310 -5.40 -3.71 -11.58
C GLN A 310 -6.54 -2.68 -11.50
N ALA A 311 -6.42 -1.68 -10.62
CA ALA A 311 -7.36 -0.57 -10.47
C ALA A 311 -6.64 0.79 -10.59
N ARG A 312 -5.57 0.87 -11.39
CA ARG A 312 -4.78 2.08 -11.55
C ARG A 312 -5.43 3.05 -12.53
N ILE A 313 -5.65 4.29 -12.12
CA ILE A 313 -6.03 5.38 -13.03
C ILE A 313 -4.76 5.91 -13.72
N TYR A 314 -4.77 5.95 -15.04
CA TYR A 314 -3.68 6.56 -15.82
C TYR A 314 -3.85 8.08 -15.84
N THR A 315 -2.74 8.78 -15.63
CA THR A 315 -2.76 10.25 -15.60
C THR A 315 -1.39 10.83 -15.92
N CYS A 316 -1.39 11.91 -16.67
CA CYS A 316 -0.24 12.79 -16.88
C CYS A 316 -0.27 14.05 -15.99
N THR A 317 -1.31 14.24 -15.17
CA THR A 317 -1.44 15.43 -14.32
C THR A 317 -0.20 15.67 -13.47
N ARG A 318 0.18 16.94 -13.33
CA ARG A 318 1.26 17.37 -12.42
C ARG A 318 0.74 17.55 -10.98
N ASN A 319 -0.57 17.72 -10.79
CA ASN A 319 -1.18 18.01 -9.50
C ASN A 319 -1.00 16.83 -8.51
N PRO A 320 -0.25 17.00 -7.41
CA PRO A 320 0.02 15.93 -6.44
C PRO A 320 -1.24 15.48 -5.68
N ARG A 321 -2.26 16.34 -5.54
CA ARG A 321 -3.54 15.99 -4.90
C ARG A 321 -4.29 14.95 -5.73
N LEU A 322 -4.41 15.19 -7.04
CA LEU A 322 -5.05 14.23 -7.96
C LEU A 322 -4.30 12.90 -8.01
N ARG A 323 -2.96 12.92 -8.01
CA ARG A 323 -2.15 11.69 -7.99
C ARG A 323 -2.33 10.89 -6.71
N LEU A 324 -2.35 11.56 -5.55
CA LEU A 324 -2.62 10.92 -4.26
C LEU A 324 -4.03 10.32 -4.24
N PHE A 325 -5.02 11.07 -4.71
CA PHE A 325 -6.41 10.62 -4.81
C PHE A 325 -6.55 9.39 -5.69
N PHE A 326 -5.99 9.39 -6.90
CA PHE A 326 -6.06 8.24 -7.81
C PHE A 326 -5.37 6.98 -7.25
N LEU A 327 -4.26 7.15 -6.57
CA LEU A 327 -3.60 6.03 -5.89
C LEU A 327 -4.47 5.46 -4.76
N ALA A 328 -5.08 6.35 -3.97
CA ALA A 328 -5.92 5.95 -2.85
C ALA A 328 -7.20 5.23 -3.30
N VAL A 329 -7.84 5.68 -4.38
CA VAL A 329 -9.03 4.99 -4.95
C VAL A 329 -8.72 3.52 -5.25
N ALA A 330 -7.57 3.22 -5.84
CA ALA A 330 -7.16 1.85 -6.11
C ALA A 330 -6.96 1.01 -4.83
N LEU A 331 -6.43 1.63 -3.77
CA LEU A 331 -6.25 0.97 -2.47
C LEU A 331 -7.58 0.79 -1.72
N ILE A 332 -8.50 1.75 -1.83
CA ILE A 332 -9.85 1.68 -1.26
C ILE A 332 -10.63 0.53 -1.92
N LEU A 333 -10.62 0.44 -3.25
CA LEU A 333 -11.24 -0.68 -3.97
C LEU A 333 -10.66 -2.03 -3.56
N ARG A 334 -9.34 -2.08 -3.34
CA ARG A 334 -8.70 -3.29 -2.86
C ARG A 334 -9.12 -3.64 -1.42
N ASN A 335 -9.22 -2.66 -0.53
CA ASN A 335 -9.71 -2.89 0.84
C ASN A 335 -11.17 -3.34 0.85
N LEU A 336 -12.02 -2.77 0.00
CA LEU A 336 -13.39 -3.23 -0.21
C LEU A 336 -13.43 -4.71 -0.63
N TRP A 337 -12.57 -5.11 -1.58
CA TRP A 337 -12.46 -6.50 -2.02
C TRP A 337 -12.06 -7.43 -0.86
N VAL A 338 -11.08 -7.05 -0.04
CA VAL A 338 -10.68 -7.80 1.16
C VAL A 338 -11.84 -7.90 2.15
N TRP A 339 -12.57 -6.80 2.36
CA TRP A 339 -13.74 -6.79 3.24
C TRP A 339 -14.86 -7.70 2.75
N ILE A 340 -15.16 -7.71 1.44
CA ILE A 340 -16.16 -8.62 0.86
C ILE A 340 -15.79 -10.07 1.17
N HIS A 341 -14.54 -10.46 0.95
CA HIS A 341 -14.10 -11.82 1.29
C HIS A 341 -14.19 -12.13 2.77
N HIS A 342 -13.73 -11.21 3.60
CA HIS A 342 -13.69 -11.41 5.05
C HIS A 342 -15.07 -11.38 5.72
N SER A 343 -15.99 -10.55 5.21
CA SER A 343 -17.26 -10.28 5.89
C SER A 343 -18.47 -10.91 5.21
N ARG A 344 -18.35 -11.35 3.97
CA ARG A 344 -19.48 -11.83 3.17
C ARG A 344 -19.29 -13.21 2.54
N LEU A 345 -18.04 -13.56 2.20
CA LEU A 345 -17.72 -14.81 1.50
C LEU A 345 -16.96 -15.82 2.37
N ALA A 346 -16.51 -15.41 3.55
CA ALA A 346 -15.83 -16.32 4.47
C ALA A 346 -16.82 -17.28 5.13
N GLU A 347 -16.41 -18.53 5.26
CA GLU A 347 -17.08 -19.53 6.07
C GLU A 347 -16.45 -19.64 7.44
N GLY A 348 -17.25 -19.85 8.48
CA GLY A 348 -16.79 -19.90 9.86
C GLY A 348 -16.53 -18.52 10.47
N SER A 349 -15.92 -18.50 11.64
CA SER A 349 -15.61 -17.27 12.37
C SER A 349 -14.31 -17.42 13.19
N GLY A 350 -13.67 -16.30 13.51
CA GLY A 350 -12.47 -16.29 14.34
C GLY A 350 -11.28 -16.98 13.69
N GLU A 351 -10.69 -17.96 14.38
CA GLU A 351 -9.51 -18.70 13.92
C GLU A 351 -9.84 -19.79 12.90
N THR A 352 -11.08 -20.29 12.89
CA THR A 352 -11.58 -21.33 11.97
C THR A 352 -12.11 -20.77 10.65
N MET A 353 -11.93 -19.44 10.42
CA MET A 353 -12.43 -18.78 9.22
C MET A 353 -11.72 -19.28 7.95
N THR A 354 -12.47 -19.81 7.01
CA THR A 354 -12.00 -20.18 5.67
C THR A 354 -12.37 -19.11 4.66
N LEU A 355 -11.41 -18.70 3.83
CA LEU A 355 -11.58 -17.68 2.79
C LEU A 355 -11.57 -18.35 1.42
N HIS A 356 -12.59 -18.09 0.66
CA HIS A 356 -12.78 -18.58 -0.71
C HIS A 356 -12.47 -17.49 -1.73
N LEU A 357 -11.16 -17.21 -1.93
CA LEU A 357 -10.71 -16.11 -2.82
C LEU A 357 -11.04 -16.35 -4.29
N GLU A 358 -11.33 -17.59 -4.67
CA GLU A 358 -11.78 -18.00 -6.01
C GLU A 358 -13.20 -17.55 -6.33
N LEU A 359 -14.08 -17.37 -5.33
CA LEU A 359 -15.48 -16.98 -5.53
C LEU A 359 -15.62 -15.60 -6.17
N LEU A 360 -14.75 -14.65 -5.78
CA LEU A 360 -14.76 -13.32 -6.36
C LEU A 360 -13.32 -12.82 -6.53
N ARG A 361 -12.76 -12.99 -7.72
CA ARG A 361 -11.46 -12.41 -8.06
C ARG A 361 -11.55 -10.88 -8.11
N PHE A 362 -10.49 -10.16 -7.72
CA PHE A 362 -10.47 -8.70 -7.70
C PHE A 362 -10.87 -8.09 -9.05
N LYS A 363 -10.34 -8.61 -10.16
CA LYS A 363 -10.69 -8.17 -11.51
C LYS A 363 -12.19 -8.32 -11.79
N ARG A 364 -12.81 -9.44 -11.38
CA ARG A 364 -14.26 -9.64 -11.55
C ARG A 364 -15.09 -8.63 -10.76
N MET A 365 -14.66 -8.28 -9.54
CA MET A 365 -15.30 -7.22 -8.77
C MET A 365 -15.24 -5.87 -9.50
N LEU A 366 -14.08 -5.55 -10.11
CA LEU A 366 -13.92 -4.33 -10.91
C LEU A 366 -14.84 -4.34 -12.15
N ASP A 367 -14.96 -5.47 -12.84
CA ASP A 367 -15.85 -5.62 -13.99
C ASP A 367 -17.33 -5.44 -13.59
N TRP A 368 -17.73 -5.85 -12.39
CA TRP A 368 -19.06 -5.58 -11.84
C TRP A 368 -19.32 -4.09 -11.64
N ILE A 369 -18.36 -3.35 -11.08
CA ILE A 369 -18.45 -1.89 -10.93
C ILE A 369 -18.62 -1.22 -12.29
N VAL A 370 -17.83 -1.63 -13.29
CA VAL A 370 -17.94 -1.08 -14.66
C VAL A 370 -19.33 -1.30 -15.25
N ARG A 371 -19.90 -2.52 -15.09
CA ARG A 371 -21.24 -2.85 -15.60
C ARG A 371 -22.30 -1.91 -15.05
N GLU A 372 -22.29 -1.65 -13.74
CA GLU A 372 -23.26 -0.75 -13.11
C GLU A 372 -23.10 0.69 -13.59
N ILE A 373 -21.86 1.16 -13.75
CA ILE A 373 -21.61 2.51 -14.27
C ILE A 373 -22.06 2.65 -15.71
N VAL A 374 -21.82 1.65 -16.55
CA VAL A 374 -22.33 1.63 -17.94
C VAL A 374 -23.86 1.65 -17.96
N ALA A 375 -24.52 0.91 -17.06
CA ALA A 375 -25.99 0.95 -16.96
C ALA A 375 -26.51 2.35 -16.57
N LEU A 376 -25.77 3.09 -15.73
CA LEU A 376 -26.16 4.46 -15.32
C LEU A 376 -25.93 5.52 -16.41
N PHE A 377 -24.81 5.43 -17.15
CA PHE A 377 -24.37 6.46 -18.08
C PHE A 377 -24.50 6.06 -19.56
N HIS A 378 -24.94 4.88 -19.84
CA HIS A 378 -25.01 4.23 -21.16
C HIS A 378 -23.64 4.09 -21.83
N ASP A 379 -23.49 3.05 -22.63
CA ASP A 379 -22.28 2.85 -23.41
C ASP A 379 -22.23 3.84 -24.57
N GLY A 380 -21.13 4.60 -24.66
CA GLY A 380 -20.90 5.60 -25.70
C GLY A 380 -20.01 5.10 -26.84
N SER A 381 -19.60 3.83 -26.82
CA SER A 381 -18.80 3.26 -27.88
C SER A 381 -19.61 3.13 -29.16
N THR A 382 -19.58 4.17 -29.99
CA THR A 382 -20.05 4.09 -31.38
C THR A 382 -19.06 3.24 -32.17
N PRO A 383 -19.51 2.22 -32.92
CA PRO A 383 -18.59 1.51 -33.82
C PRO A 383 -18.00 2.52 -34.81
N CYS A 384 -16.68 2.70 -34.81
CA CYS A 384 -16.03 3.44 -35.87
C CYS A 384 -16.23 2.68 -37.18
N ALA A 385 -16.99 3.26 -38.11
CA ALA A 385 -16.97 2.81 -39.47
C ALA A 385 -15.56 3.03 -40.03
N VAL A 386 -14.83 1.94 -40.23
CA VAL A 386 -13.56 1.98 -40.97
C VAL A 386 -13.93 2.38 -42.41
N ARG A 387 -13.56 3.58 -42.84
CA ARG A 387 -13.63 3.91 -44.28
C ARG A 387 -12.68 2.98 -45.00
N PRO A 388 -13.10 2.21 -45.96
CA PRO A 388 -12.18 1.44 -46.79
C PRO A 388 -11.18 2.38 -47.44
N PRO A 389 -9.95 1.91 -47.69
CA PRO A 389 -8.87 2.71 -48.27
C PRO A 389 -9.22 3.31 -49.64
#